data_bdac2b2e39fdfe7b732a2a89242e80e1
#
_entry.id   bdac2b2e39fdfe7b732a2a89242e80e1
#
_cell.length_a   1.000
_cell.length_b   1.000
_cell.length_c   1.000
_cell.angle_alpha   90.00
_cell.angle_beta   90.00
_cell.angle_gamma   90.00
#
_symmetry.space_group_name_H-M   'P 1'
#
loop_
_entity.id
_entity.type
_entity.pdbx_description
1 polymer ?
#
loop_
_entity_poly.entity_id
_entity_poly.type
_entity_poly.pdbx_seq_one_letter_code
_entity_poly.pdbx_strand_id
1 'polypeptide(L)'
;MNIHILEVPLDFGASRHGSDMGPSAIRLAGIRERLESLGHKTHRHELSVRTAPQEYEDAGNPKAKYLSPIKEACTALAAKVEDAAESGGFPLALGGDHSIALGTLAGMGAFAAKHNKRLGVLYVDAHGDFNTPETSPSGNIHGECLAASCGYGLKELTELYYSGRKVDPENVCFVGTRDLDKGERELMKKAGVTVFSMSDIERQGFAAIIKKVAVFFKSRADIVH
;
A
#
# COMPACT_ATOMS: atom_id res chain seq x y z
N MET A 1 -21.58 -0.02 -7.49
CA MET A 1 -20.89 0.23 -6.19
C MET A 1 -20.71 1.73 -6.02
N ASN A 2 -20.52 2.19 -4.77
CA ASN A 2 -20.00 3.52 -4.48
C ASN A 2 -18.49 3.41 -4.43
N ILE A 3 -17.76 4.17 -5.24
CA ILE A 3 -16.29 4.17 -5.30
C ILE A 3 -15.78 5.53 -4.81
N HIS A 4 -14.96 5.51 -3.78
CA HIS A 4 -14.31 6.69 -3.22
C HIS A 4 -12.91 6.80 -3.82
N ILE A 5 -12.72 7.70 -4.77
CA ILE A 5 -11.43 7.98 -5.40
C ILE A 5 -10.65 8.91 -4.48
N LEU A 6 -9.56 8.41 -3.91
CA LEU A 6 -8.72 9.11 -2.96
C LEU A 6 -7.41 9.50 -3.67
N GLU A 7 -7.27 10.76 -4.04
CA GLU A 7 -6.09 11.26 -4.74
C GLU A 7 -5.01 11.69 -3.73
N VAL A 8 -3.84 11.08 -3.81
CA VAL A 8 -2.73 11.26 -2.86
C VAL A 8 -1.44 11.57 -3.60
N PRO A 9 -1.16 12.84 -3.92
CA PRO A 9 0.04 13.23 -4.66
C PRO A 9 1.30 13.23 -3.76
N LEU A 10 1.71 12.05 -3.28
CA LEU A 10 2.83 11.84 -2.38
C LEU A 10 4.02 11.24 -3.13
N ASP A 11 5.19 11.87 -3.10
CA ASP A 11 6.42 11.38 -3.73
C ASP A 11 7.67 11.39 -2.83
N PHE A 12 7.50 11.73 -1.57
CA PHE A 12 8.56 11.77 -0.58
C PHE A 12 9.18 10.39 -0.29
N GLY A 13 8.36 9.32 -0.36
CA GLY A 13 8.81 7.97 -0.02
C GLY A 13 9.82 7.39 -0.99
N ALA A 14 9.81 7.82 -2.24
CA ALA A 14 10.81 7.46 -3.25
C ALA A 14 12.05 8.38 -3.21
N SER A 15 12.03 9.46 -2.43
CA SER A 15 13.05 10.53 -2.45
C SER A 15 13.32 11.05 -3.87
N ARG A 16 12.29 11.10 -4.70
CA ARG A 16 12.37 11.52 -6.10
C ARG A 16 11.05 12.11 -6.56
N HIS A 17 11.10 13.33 -7.10
CA HIS A 17 9.93 13.99 -7.65
C HIS A 17 9.39 13.34 -8.92
N GLY A 18 8.08 13.48 -9.12
CA GLY A 18 7.36 13.20 -10.35
C GLY A 18 6.22 12.20 -10.19
N SER A 19 6.26 11.30 -9.22
CA SER A 19 5.14 10.37 -8.99
C SER A 19 3.91 11.05 -8.39
N ASP A 20 4.05 12.22 -7.77
CA ASP A 20 2.97 13.10 -7.31
C ASP A 20 2.02 13.53 -8.44
N MET A 21 2.49 13.53 -9.70
CA MET A 21 1.65 13.77 -10.88
C MET A 21 0.68 12.61 -11.20
N GLY A 22 0.90 11.43 -10.64
CA GLY A 22 0.12 10.21 -10.91
C GLY A 22 -1.38 10.40 -10.78
N PRO A 23 -1.92 10.88 -9.66
CA PRO A 23 -3.36 11.11 -9.49
C PRO A 23 -3.94 12.04 -10.55
N SER A 24 -3.25 13.14 -10.85
CA SER A 24 -3.67 14.10 -11.88
C SER A 24 -3.65 13.49 -13.28
N ALA A 25 -2.64 12.71 -13.63
CA ALA A 25 -2.55 12.03 -14.92
C ALA A 25 -3.68 11.00 -15.09
N ILE A 26 -3.96 10.20 -14.08
CA ILE A 26 -5.03 9.19 -14.10
C ILE A 26 -6.41 9.87 -14.18
N ARG A 27 -6.60 10.99 -13.48
CA ARG A 27 -7.82 11.79 -13.56
C ARG A 27 -8.04 12.33 -14.97
N LEU A 28 -7.01 12.93 -15.58
CA LEU A 28 -7.08 13.46 -16.94
C LEU A 28 -7.30 12.37 -17.98
N ALA A 29 -6.86 11.14 -17.71
CA ALA A 29 -7.13 9.98 -18.54
C ALA A 29 -8.59 9.48 -18.42
N GLY A 30 -9.44 10.09 -17.57
CA GLY A 30 -10.86 9.82 -17.52
C GLY A 30 -11.26 8.62 -16.63
N ILE A 31 -10.53 8.37 -15.54
CA ILE A 31 -10.86 7.26 -14.62
C ILE A 31 -12.30 7.38 -14.09
N ARG A 32 -12.75 8.57 -13.74
CA ARG A 32 -14.09 8.82 -13.21
C ARG A 32 -15.15 8.44 -14.24
N GLU A 33 -15.05 9.02 -15.43
CA GLU A 33 -15.98 8.78 -16.54
C GLU A 33 -16.03 7.30 -16.91
N ARG A 34 -14.88 6.63 -16.86
CA ARG A 34 -14.81 5.19 -17.11
C ARG A 34 -15.54 4.37 -16.05
N LEU A 35 -15.35 4.68 -14.77
CA LEU A 35 -16.05 4.00 -13.67
C LEU A 35 -17.58 4.26 -13.73
N GLU A 36 -17.99 5.49 -14.00
CA GLU A 36 -19.40 5.85 -14.12
C GLU A 36 -20.06 5.16 -15.32
N SER A 37 -19.36 5.03 -16.46
CA SER A 37 -19.83 4.28 -17.62
C SER A 37 -20.05 2.79 -17.36
N LEU A 38 -19.36 2.24 -16.34
CA LEU A 38 -19.54 0.87 -15.86
C LEU A 38 -20.67 0.73 -14.82
N GLY A 39 -21.43 1.80 -14.57
CA GLY A 39 -22.56 1.81 -13.64
C GLY A 39 -22.18 2.00 -12.17
N HIS A 40 -20.99 2.52 -11.88
CA HIS A 40 -20.58 2.87 -10.52
C HIS A 40 -20.93 4.32 -10.21
N LYS A 41 -21.12 4.64 -8.93
CA LYS A 41 -21.14 6.02 -8.43
C LYS A 41 -19.77 6.36 -7.88
N THR A 42 -19.24 7.53 -8.24
CA THR A 42 -17.91 7.96 -7.80
C THR A 42 -18.00 9.17 -6.86
N HIS A 43 -17.13 9.16 -5.85
CA HIS A 43 -16.93 10.26 -4.90
C HIS A 43 -15.44 10.59 -4.90
N ARG A 44 -15.07 11.81 -5.27
CA ARG A 44 -13.68 12.25 -5.33
C ARG A 44 -13.28 12.92 -4.03
N HIS A 45 -12.13 12.54 -3.51
CA HIS A 45 -11.46 13.14 -2.37
C HIS A 45 -10.01 13.43 -2.74
N GLU A 46 -9.60 14.67 -2.62
CA GLU A 46 -8.21 15.08 -2.81
C GLU A 46 -7.57 15.30 -1.45
N LEU A 47 -6.46 14.60 -1.19
CA LEU A 47 -5.69 14.80 0.03
C LEU A 47 -4.68 15.92 -0.21
N SER A 48 -4.64 16.86 0.73
CA SER A 48 -3.58 17.86 0.76
C SER A 48 -2.30 17.18 1.24
N VAL A 49 -1.29 17.14 0.38
CA VAL A 49 0.04 16.67 0.70
C VAL A 49 0.99 17.85 0.61
N ARG A 50 1.95 17.94 1.51
CA ARG A 50 2.98 18.96 1.46
C ARG A 50 3.77 18.80 0.16
N THR A 51 3.87 19.88 -0.61
CA THR A 51 4.46 19.88 -1.96
C THR A 51 5.75 20.69 -2.05
N ALA A 52 6.42 20.95 -0.92
CA ALA A 52 7.69 21.66 -0.96
C ALA A 52 8.76 20.84 -1.72
N PRO A 53 9.59 21.47 -2.56
CA PRO A 53 10.61 20.76 -3.31
C PRO A 53 11.54 19.98 -2.40
N GLN A 54 11.72 18.69 -2.67
CA GLN A 54 12.52 17.77 -1.83
C GLN A 54 13.99 18.17 -1.75
N GLU A 55 14.53 18.78 -2.80
CA GLU A 55 15.91 19.27 -2.85
C GLU A 55 16.19 20.41 -1.88
N TYR A 56 15.18 21.06 -1.35
CA TYR A 56 15.29 22.13 -0.35
C TYR A 56 14.88 21.70 1.05
N GLU A 57 14.48 20.43 1.22
CA GLU A 57 14.08 19.91 2.52
C GLU A 57 15.13 18.95 3.08
N ASP A 58 15.36 19.05 4.37
CA ASP A 58 16.13 18.05 5.07
C ASP A 58 15.36 16.71 5.07
N ALA A 59 15.94 15.68 4.47
CA ALA A 59 15.36 14.35 4.45
C ALA A 59 15.28 13.70 5.85
N GLY A 60 15.94 14.29 6.85
CA GLY A 60 15.96 13.82 8.24
C GLY A 60 16.80 12.55 8.42
N ASN A 61 16.23 11.54 9.04
CA ASN A 61 16.93 10.28 9.29
C ASN A 61 17.27 9.57 7.97
N PRO A 62 18.55 9.29 7.67
CA PRO A 62 18.93 8.63 6.42
C PRO A 62 18.38 7.21 6.25
N LYS A 63 17.93 6.58 7.35
CA LYS A 63 17.27 5.27 7.34
C LYS A 63 15.73 5.34 7.31
N ALA A 64 15.17 6.53 7.28
CA ALA A 64 13.74 6.78 7.23
C ALA A 64 13.48 8.19 6.70
N LYS A 65 13.84 8.40 5.45
CA LYS A 65 13.77 9.71 4.80
C LYS A 65 12.34 10.23 4.73
N TYR A 66 12.19 11.52 5.02
CA TYR A 66 10.90 12.23 4.95
C TYR A 66 9.79 11.60 5.82
N LEU A 67 10.16 10.98 6.94
CA LEU A 67 9.22 10.27 7.82
C LEU A 67 8.01 11.14 8.22
N SER A 68 8.25 12.41 8.59
CA SER A 68 7.18 13.30 9.09
C SER A 68 6.11 13.57 8.03
N PRO A 69 6.42 14.09 6.84
CA PRO A 69 5.40 14.36 5.81
C PRO A 69 4.71 13.07 5.30
N ILE A 70 5.43 11.95 5.20
CA ILE A 70 4.84 10.67 4.82
C ILE A 70 3.83 10.20 5.87
N LYS A 71 4.20 10.26 7.15
CA LYS A 71 3.32 9.88 8.25
C LYS A 71 2.06 10.75 8.30
N GLU A 72 2.19 12.07 8.10
CA GLU A 72 1.05 13.00 8.06
C GLU A 72 0.09 12.64 6.93
N ALA A 73 0.59 12.52 5.70
CA ALA A 73 -0.22 12.18 4.53
C ALA A 73 -0.88 10.79 4.67
N CYS A 74 -0.14 9.79 5.12
CA CYS A 74 -0.66 8.43 5.28
C CYS A 74 -1.67 8.32 6.44
N THR A 75 -1.54 9.12 7.51
CA THR A 75 -2.54 9.18 8.57
C THR A 75 -3.86 9.79 8.07
N ALA A 76 -3.78 10.87 7.32
CA ALA A 76 -4.96 11.48 6.69
C ALA A 76 -5.63 10.53 5.69
N LEU A 77 -4.83 9.81 4.90
CA LEU A 77 -5.31 8.79 3.96
C LEU A 77 -6.02 7.65 4.70
N ALA A 78 -5.44 7.15 5.79
CA ALA A 78 -6.02 6.06 6.57
C ALA A 78 -7.44 6.41 7.07
N ALA A 79 -7.65 7.62 7.59
CA ALA A 79 -8.96 8.09 8.01
C ALA A 79 -9.96 8.10 6.84
N LYS A 80 -9.57 8.56 5.66
CA LYS A 80 -10.44 8.57 4.47
C LYS A 80 -10.76 7.18 3.93
N VAL A 81 -9.81 6.25 4.02
CA VAL A 81 -10.02 4.85 3.63
C VAL A 81 -11.00 4.17 4.59
N GLU A 82 -10.84 4.36 5.90
CA GLU A 82 -11.78 3.84 6.89
C GLU A 82 -13.18 4.43 6.70
N ASP A 83 -13.33 5.76 6.56
CA ASP A 83 -14.60 6.43 6.29
C ASP A 83 -15.30 5.87 5.04
N ALA A 84 -14.54 5.66 3.96
CA ALA A 84 -15.07 5.10 2.72
C ALA A 84 -15.58 3.67 2.92
N ALA A 85 -14.82 2.82 3.61
CA ALA A 85 -15.21 1.45 3.92
C ALA A 85 -16.42 1.39 4.87
N GLU A 86 -16.48 2.25 5.91
CA GLU A 86 -17.62 2.35 6.84
C GLU A 86 -18.91 2.79 6.13
N SER A 87 -18.81 3.62 5.10
CA SER A 87 -19.97 4.00 4.30
C SER A 87 -20.46 2.88 3.34
N GLY A 88 -19.82 1.70 3.36
CA GLY A 88 -20.10 0.61 2.43
C GLY A 88 -19.55 0.87 1.02
N GLY A 89 -18.67 1.85 0.86
CA GLY A 89 -18.01 2.18 -0.38
C GLY A 89 -16.72 1.39 -0.61
N PHE A 90 -16.19 1.50 -1.81
CA PHE A 90 -14.91 0.92 -2.22
C PHE A 90 -13.83 2.03 -2.25
N PRO A 91 -12.83 2.01 -1.36
CA PRO A 91 -11.73 2.97 -1.42
C PRO A 91 -10.78 2.63 -2.58
N LEU A 92 -10.61 3.57 -3.50
CA LEU A 92 -9.67 3.51 -4.63
C LEU A 92 -8.63 4.62 -4.45
N ALA A 93 -7.47 4.29 -3.88
CA ALA A 93 -6.39 5.24 -3.74
C ALA A 93 -5.58 5.36 -5.04
N LEU A 94 -5.42 6.59 -5.51
CA LEU A 94 -4.55 6.94 -6.62
C LEU A 94 -3.32 7.65 -6.04
N GLY A 95 -2.18 7.04 -6.12
CA GLY A 95 -0.92 7.56 -5.61
C GLY A 95 -0.06 8.10 -6.73
N GLY A 96 0.91 8.62 -6.31
CA GLY A 96 2.25 8.89 -5.94
C GLY A 96 3.11 7.64 -5.83
N ASP A 97 4.01 7.69 -4.91
CA ASP A 97 4.85 6.54 -4.61
C ASP A 97 4.13 5.52 -3.70
N HIS A 98 4.73 4.35 -3.54
CA HIS A 98 4.09 3.23 -2.85
C HIS A 98 3.99 3.40 -1.33
N SER A 99 4.60 4.42 -0.72
CA SER A 99 4.43 4.72 0.71
C SER A 99 2.96 4.98 1.10
N ILE A 100 2.09 5.35 0.14
CA ILE A 100 0.65 5.46 0.38
C ILE A 100 0.01 4.16 0.88
N ALA A 101 0.63 2.99 0.63
CA ALA A 101 0.18 1.72 1.15
C ALA A 101 0.12 1.69 2.68
N LEU A 102 0.99 2.44 3.37
CA LEU A 102 0.89 2.64 4.83
C LEU A 102 -0.48 3.17 5.25
N GLY A 103 -0.99 4.16 4.52
CA GLY A 103 -2.29 4.77 4.82
C GLY A 103 -3.45 3.85 4.44
N THR A 104 -3.42 3.26 3.25
CA THR A 104 -4.53 2.41 2.80
C THR A 104 -4.65 1.15 3.65
N LEU A 105 -3.54 0.52 4.00
CA LEU A 105 -3.52 -0.66 4.87
C LEU A 105 -3.90 -0.32 6.33
N ALA A 106 -3.50 0.84 6.82
CA ALA A 106 -3.91 1.28 8.15
C ALA A 106 -5.43 1.53 8.23
N GLY A 107 -6.02 2.21 7.24
CA GLY A 107 -7.46 2.45 7.20
C GLY A 107 -8.27 1.17 7.04
N MET A 108 -7.88 0.28 6.11
CA MET A 108 -8.54 -1.01 5.94
C MET A 108 -8.34 -1.95 7.14
N GLY A 109 -7.17 -1.89 7.78
CA GLY A 109 -6.89 -2.65 9.01
C GLY A 109 -7.76 -2.20 10.17
N ALA A 110 -7.95 -0.88 10.34
CA ALA A 110 -8.84 -0.32 11.36
C ALA A 110 -10.30 -0.76 11.13
N PHE A 111 -10.79 -0.61 9.90
CA PHE A 111 -12.10 -1.10 9.51
C PHE A 111 -12.27 -2.60 9.77
N ALA A 112 -11.31 -3.42 9.36
CA ALA A 112 -11.37 -4.87 9.54
C ALA A 112 -11.39 -5.26 11.03
N ALA A 113 -10.54 -4.64 11.86
CA ALA A 113 -10.48 -4.88 13.29
C ALA A 113 -11.79 -4.51 13.99
N LYS A 114 -12.37 -3.35 13.66
CA LYS A 114 -13.65 -2.87 14.22
C LYS A 114 -14.81 -3.81 13.92
N HIS A 115 -14.78 -4.47 12.76
CA HIS A 115 -15.82 -5.40 12.32
C HIS A 115 -15.48 -6.88 12.56
N ASN A 116 -14.41 -7.18 13.32
CA ASN A 116 -13.94 -8.55 13.58
C ASN A 116 -13.69 -9.35 12.28
N LYS A 117 -13.15 -8.70 11.26
CA LYS A 117 -12.83 -9.31 9.96
C LYS A 117 -11.34 -9.49 9.80
N ARG A 118 -10.95 -10.55 9.11
CA ARG A 118 -9.56 -10.80 8.73
C ARG A 118 -9.25 -10.04 7.44
N LEU A 119 -8.25 -9.16 7.49
CA LEU A 119 -7.73 -8.49 6.30
C LEU A 119 -6.70 -9.38 5.61
N GLY A 120 -6.85 -9.58 4.31
CA GLY A 120 -5.83 -10.10 3.42
C GLY A 120 -5.30 -9.02 2.49
N VAL A 121 -4.08 -9.19 2.01
CA VAL A 121 -3.46 -8.26 1.07
C VAL A 121 -2.97 -9.00 -0.17
N LEU A 122 -3.50 -8.62 -1.33
CA LEU A 122 -2.98 -9.01 -2.63
C LEU A 122 -2.04 -7.91 -3.14
N TYR A 123 -0.75 -8.19 -3.11
CA TYR A 123 0.29 -7.24 -3.50
C TYR A 123 0.83 -7.58 -4.90
N VAL A 124 0.41 -6.81 -5.91
CA VAL A 124 0.81 -7.04 -7.30
C VAL A 124 1.93 -6.08 -7.64
N ASP A 125 3.16 -6.55 -7.45
CA ASP A 125 4.36 -5.72 -7.57
C ASP A 125 5.59 -6.52 -8.02
N ALA A 126 6.56 -5.81 -8.60
CA ALA A 126 7.90 -6.32 -8.91
C ALA A 126 8.74 -6.50 -7.63
N HIS A 127 8.52 -5.64 -6.63
CA HIS A 127 9.26 -5.51 -5.39
C HIS A 127 8.50 -6.15 -4.22
N GLY A 128 9.12 -6.17 -3.05
CA GLY A 128 8.50 -6.68 -1.84
C GLY A 128 7.96 -5.57 -0.93
N ASP A 129 8.59 -4.39 -0.99
CA ASP A 129 8.36 -3.28 -0.05
C ASP A 129 8.38 -3.76 1.41
N PHE A 130 9.23 -4.75 1.64
CA PHE A 130 9.36 -5.49 2.90
C PHE A 130 10.71 -5.27 3.58
N ASN A 131 11.40 -4.19 3.20
CA ASN A 131 12.60 -3.73 3.90
C ASN A 131 12.25 -3.12 5.26
N THR A 132 13.26 -3.01 6.12
CA THR A 132 13.25 -2.26 7.38
C THR A 132 14.43 -1.31 7.38
N PRO A 133 14.55 -0.37 8.34
CA PRO A 133 15.72 0.50 8.44
C PRO A 133 17.08 -0.22 8.52
N GLU A 134 17.07 -1.49 8.92
CA GLU A 134 18.27 -2.32 8.99
C GLU A 134 18.62 -2.98 7.66
N THR A 135 17.64 -3.22 6.80
CA THR A 135 17.82 -3.93 5.52
C THR A 135 17.72 -3.02 4.31
N SER A 136 17.05 -1.87 4.43
CA SER A 136 16.88 -0.89 3.36
C SER A 136 18.21 -0.31 2.88
N PRO A 137 18.56 -0.48 1.60
CA PRO A 137 19.82 0.12 1.09
C PRO A 137 19.70 1.63 0.88
N SER A 138 18.49 2.15 0.73
CA SER A 138 18.25 3.56 0.41
C SER A 138 17.72 4.39 1.58
N GLY A 139 17.08 3.78 2.57
CA GLY A 139 16.31 4.45 3.61
C GLY A 139 15.02 5.12 3.09
N ASN A 140 14.57 4.73 1.92
CA ASN A 140 13.34 5.23 1.30
C ASN A 140 12.13 4.45 1.80
N ILE A 141 11.18 5.14 2.41
CA ILE A 141 10.03 4.52 3.11
C ILE A 141 9.10 3.76 2.16
N HIS A 142 9.05 4.11 0.86
CA HIS A 142 8.20 3.37 -0.08
C HIS A 142 8.59 1.88 -0.14
N GLY A 143 9.86 1.54 0.07
CA GLY A 143 10.33 0.14 0.12
C GLY A 143 10.15 -0.54 1.49
N GLU A 144 9.53 0.13 2.47
CA GLU A 144 9.30 -0.38 3.83
C GLU A 144 7.81 -0.50 4.20
N CYS A 145 6.93 -0.03 3.34
CA CYS A 145 5.53 0.22 3.69
C CYS A 145 4.76 -1.06 4.05
N LEU A 146 5.00 -2.16 3.35
CA LEU A 146 4.31 -3.42 3.65
C LEU A 146 4.91 -4.12 4.88
N ALA A 147 6.24 -4.08 5.06
CA ALA A 147 6.88 -4.58 6.29
C ALA A 147 6.31 -3.87 7.51
N ALA A 148 6.24 -2.53 7.48
CA ALA A 148 5.69 -1.73 8.57
C ALA A 148 4.21 -2.07 8.85
N SER A 149 3.41 -2.27 7.81
CA SER A 149 2.01 -2.68 7.94
C SER A 149 1.87 -4.09 8.56
N CYS A 150 2.85 -4.96 8.37
CA CYS A 150 2.96 -6.27 9.02
C CYS A 150 3.58 -6.22 10.43
N GLY A 151 3.98 -5.05 10.93
CA GLY A 151 4.53 -4.86 12.26
C GLY A 151 6.06 -4.96 12.35
N TYR A 152 6.77 -4.86 11.23
CA TYR A 152 8.24 -4.85 11.17
C TYR A 152 8.78 -3.44 10.88
N GLY A 153 9.89 -3.06 11.49
CA GLY A 153 10.57 -1.78 11.24
C GLY A 153 10.25 -0.70 12.27
N LEU A 154 10.22 0.56 11.83
CA LEU A 154 10.08 1.73 12.71
C LEU A 154 8.73 1.77 13.41
N LYS A 155 8.76 2.05 14.70
CA LYS A 155 7.56 2.18 15.53
C LYS A 155 6.59 3.24 14.99
N GLU A 156 7.11 4.36 14.50
CA GLU A 156 6.33 5.46 13.93
C GLU A 156 5.52 5.05 12.70
N LEU A 157 5.97 4.01 11.97
CA LEU A 157 5.27 3.45 10.81
C LEU A 157 4.37 2.26 11.22
N THR A 158 4.88 1.36 12.06
CA THR A 158 4.12 0.20 12.52
C THR A 158 2.91 0.57 13.38
N GLU A 159 2.97 1.72 14.06
CA GLU A 159 1.86 2.27 14.87
C GLU A 159 1.12 3.43 14.17
N LEU A 160 1.35 3.64 12.88
CA LEU A 160 0.64 4.66 12.13
C LEU A 160 -0.87 4.47 12.24
N TYR A 161 -1.62 5.54 12.53
CA TYR A 161 -3.06 5.61 12.69
C TYR A 161 -3.61 4.88 13.93
N TYR A 162 -3.15 3.66 14.22
CA TYR A 162 -3.44 2.94 15.48
C TYR A 162 -2.30 1.98 15.84
N SER A 163 -2.25 1.57 17.10
CA SER A 163 -1.21 0.65 17.62
C SER A 163 -1.36 -0.76 17.08
N GLY A 164 -0.24 -1.38 16.73
CA GLY A 164 -0.15 -2.77 16.28
C GLY A 164 -0.17 -2.94 14.76
N ARG A 165 0.06 -4.18 14.34
CA ARG A 165 0.10 -4.56 12.91
C ARG A 165 -1.25 -4.31 12.23
N LYS A 166 -1.22 -3.94 10.96
CA LYS A 166 -2.40 -3.66 10.14
C LYS A 166 -2.92 -4.92 9.45
N VAL A 167 -2.01 -5.83 9.13
CA VAL A 167 -2.30 -7.11 8.50
C VAL A 167 -1.37 -8.19 9.05
N ASP A 168 -1.88 -9.43 9.17
CA ASP A 168 -1.05 -10.58 9.48
C ASP A 168 -0.25 -10.96 8.22
N PRO A 169 1.09 -11.08 8.30
CA PRO A 169 1.90 -11.44 7.13
C PRO A 169 1.51 -12.78 6.49
N GLU A 170 0.94 -13.72 7.25
CA GLU A 170 0.40 -14.97 6.69
C GLU A 170 -0.82 -14.76 5.78
N ASN A 171 -1.46 -13.59 5.84
CA ASN A 171 -2.58 -13.19 4.97
C ASN A 171 -2.12 -12.31 3.80
N VAL A 172 -0.81 -12.18 3.58
CA VAL A 172 -0.24 -11.42 2.46
C VAL A 172 0.16 -12.36 1.33
N CYS A 173 -0.28 -12.03 0.13
CA CYS A 173 0.02 -12.77 -1.09
C CYS A 173 0.58 -11.85 -2.16
N PHE A 174 1.83 -12.09 -2.57
CA PHE A 174 2.49 -11.36 -3.66
C PHE A 174 2.28 -12.04 -5.01
N VAL A 175 2.17 -11.23 -6.06
CA VAL A 175 2.10 -11.70 -7.45
C VAL A 175 3.01 -10.84 -8.33
N GLY A 176 3.90 -11.47 -9.07
CA GLY A 176 4.78 -10.81 -10.04
C GLY A 176 6.13 -10.36 -9.49
N THR A 177 6.45 -10.68 -8.24
CA THR A 177 7.70 -10.30 -7.57
C THR A 177 8.91 -10.87 -8.31
N ARG A 178 9.91 -10.02 -8.56
CA ARG A 178 11.12 -10.39 -9.31
C ARG A 178 12.38 -9.65 -8.90
N ASP A 179 12.26 -8.55 -8.17
CA ASP A 179 13.37 -7.73 -7.71
C ASP A 179 13.27 -7.52 -6.20
N LEU A 180 14.09 -8.25 -5.46
CA LEU A 180 14.09 -8.27 -4.00
C LEU A 180 15.50 -8.13 -3.46
N ASP A 181 15.68 -7.21 -2.52
CA ASP A 181 16.89 -7.12 -1.71
C ASP A 181 17.10 -8.40 -0.88
N LYS A 182 18.36 -8.72 -0.57
CA LYS A 182 18.68 -9.94 0.19
C LYS A 182 18.00 -9.95 1.56
N GLY A 183 18.12 -8.86 2.33
CA GLY A 183 17.53 -8.76 3.67
C GLY A 183 16.00 -8.79 3.64
N GLU A 184 15.40 -8.14 2.66
CA GLU A 184 13.97 -8.16 2.39
C GLU A 184 13.45 -9.59 2.14
N ARG A 185 14.10 -10.33 1.26
CA ARG A 185 13.76 -11.72 0.94
C ARG A 185 13.82 -12.64 2.16
N GLU A 186 14.85 -12.46 2.99
CA GLU A 186 15.00 -13.23 4.24
C GLU A 186 13.89 -12.92 5.23
N LEU A 187 13.52 -11.64 5.37
CA LEU A 187 12.43 -11.21 6.24
C LEU A 187 11.07 -11.71 5.73
N MET A 188 10.78 -11.58 4.44
CA MET A 188 9.56 -12.11 3.83
C MET A 188 9.37 -13.59 4.09
N LYS A 189 10.45 -14.39 3.94
CA LYS A 189 10.44 -15.82 4.23
C LYS A 189 10.19 -16.12 5.71
N LYS A 190 10.83 -15.37 6.61
CA LYS A 190 10.65 -15.49 8.07
C LYS A 190 9.24 -15.10 8.50
N ALA A 191 8.66 -14.08 7.88
CA ALA A 191 7.32 -13.59 8.16
C ALA A 191 6.21 -14.52 7.65
N GLY A 192 6.52 -15.46 6.74
CA GLY A 192 5.55 -16.42 6.23
C GLY A 192 4.64 -15.88 5.12
N VAL A 193 5.03 -14.80 4.45
CA VAL A 193 4.25 -14.27 3.31
C VAL A 193 4.28 -15.24 2.13
N THR A 194 3.20 -15.30 1.37
CA THR A 194 3.11 -16.12 0.17
C THR A 194 3.55 -15.32 -1.05
N VAL A 195 4.42 -15.90 -1.88
CA VAL A 195 4.95 -15.24 -3.09
C VAL A 195 4.72 -16.11 -4.33
N PHE A 196 4.04 -15.55 -5.32
CA PHE A 196 4.00 -16.03 -6.70
C PHE A 196 4.87 -15.09 -7.54
N SER A 197 6.10 -15.52 -7.79
CA SER A 197 7.09 -14.72 -8.54
C SER A 197 6.72 -14.58 -10.02
N MET A 198 7.39 -13.63 -10.72
CA MET A 198 7.25 -13.52 -12.18
C MET A 198 7.62 -14.82 -12.87
N SER A 199 8.67 -15.53 -12.39
CA SER A 199 9.06 -16.85 -12.91
C SER A 199 7.97 -17.92 -12.69
N ASP A 200 7.18 -17.83 -11.60
CA ASP A 200 6.04 -18.72 -11.41
C ASP A 200 4.93 -18.44 -12.43
N ILE A 201 4.70 -17.17 -12.75
CA ILE A 201 3.72 -16.77 -13.77
C ILE A 201 4.15 -17.27 -15.15
N GLU A 202 5.42 -17.11 -15.51
CA GLU A 202 5.98 -17.59 -16.78
C GLU A 202 5.86 -19.11 -16.93
N ARG A 203 6.13 -19.86 -15.86
CA ARG A 203 6.09 -21.32 -15.86
C ARG A 203 4.67 -21.89 -15.85
N GLN A 204 3.73 -21.27 -15.13
CA GLN A 204 2.41 -21.85 -14.86
C GLN A 204 1.28 -21.16 -15.61
N GLY A 205 1.50 -19.95 -16.11
CA GLY A 205 0.51 -19.07 -16.70
C GLY A 205 -0.27 -18.25 -15.65
N PHE A 206 -0.61 -17.03 -16.01
CA PHE A 206 -1.27 -16.07 -15.12
C PHE A 206 -2.61 -16.59 -14.56
N ALA A 207 -3.43 -17.24 -15.42
CA ALA A 207 -4.72 -17.78 -15.01
C ALA A 207 -4.60 -18.86 -13.90
N ALA A 208 -3.55 -19.68 -13.95
CA ALA A 208 -3.31 -20.68 -12.92
C ALA A 208 -2.89 -20.02 -11.58
N ILE A 209 -2.06 -18.99 -11.65
CA ILE A 209 -1.67 -18.21 -10.45
C ILE A 209 -2.89 -17.55 -9.81
N ILE A 210 -3.76 -16.88 -10.58
CA ILE A 210 -4.96 -16.24 -10.03
C ILE A 210 -5.90 -17.24 -9.36
N LYS A 211 -6.04 -18.45 -9.88
CA LYS A 211 -6.80 -19.52 -9.20
C LYS A 211 -6.19 -19.88 -7.84
N LYS A 212 -4.86 -19.96 -7.74
CA LYS A 212 -4.16 -20.20 -6.46
C LYS A 212 -4.35 -19.05 -5.48
N VAL A 213 -4.27 -17.81 -5.95
CA VAL A 213 -4.55 -16.60 -5.15
C VAL A 213 -5.97 -16.63 -4.59
N ALA A 214 -6.97 -16.98 -5.42
CA ALA A 214 -8.36 -17.08 -4.96
C ALA A 214 -8.52 -18.16 -3.88
N VAL A 215 -7.88 -19.32 -4.04
CA VAL A 215 -7.87 -20.40 -3.03
C VAL A 215 -7.16 -19.95 -1.75
N PHE A 216 -6.05 -19.21 -1.86
CA PHE A 216 -5.31 -18.68 -0.72
C PHE A 216 -6.18 -17.79 0.17
N PHE A 217 -6.90 -16.82 -0.42
CA PHE A 217 -7.72 -15.91 0.36
C PHE A 217 -9.01 -16.52 0.90
N LYS A 218 -9.57 -17.53 0.24
CA LYS A 218 -10.84 -18.15 0.63
C LYS A 218 -10.90 -18.59 2.10
N SER A 219 -9.78 -19.04 2.66
CA SER A 219 -9.69 -19.49 4.05
C SER A 219 -9.02 -18.50 5.00
N ARG A 220 -8.39 -17.44 4.46
CA ARG A 220 -7.50 -16.55 5.22
C ARG A 220 -8.04 -15.15 5.44
N ALA A 221 -8.91 -14.68 4.54
CA ALA A 221 -9.39 -13.30 4.59
C ALA A 221 -10.89 -13.20 4.37
N ASP A 222 -11.50 -12.24 5.06
CA ASP A 222 -12.91 -11.87 4.88
C ASP A 222 -13.00 -10.61 4.01
N ILE A 223 -11.92 -9.84 3.95
CA ILE A 223 -11.72 -8.67 3.09
C ILE A 223 -10.33 -8.80 2.45
N VAL A 224 -10.21 -8.46 1.18
CA VAL A 224 -8.93 -8.41 0.46
C VAL A 224 -8.70 -6.99 -0.04
N HIS A 225 -7.53 -6.42 0.39
CA HIS A 225 -6.99 -5.14 -0.10
C HIS A 225 -6.10 -5.40 -1.31
#